data_c78507b908c8140ca92f5a1f42397ea7
#
_entry.id   c78507b908c8140ca92f5a1f42397ea7
#
_cell.length_a   1.000
_cell.length_b   1.000
_cell.length_c   1.000
_cell.angle_alpha   90.00
_cell.angle_beta   90.00
_cell.angle_gamma   90.00
#
_symmetry.space_group_name_H-M   'P 1'
#
loop_
_entity.id
_entity.type
_entity.pdbx_description
1 polymer ?
#
loop_
_entity_poly.entity_id
_entity_poly.type
_entity_poly.pdbx_seq_one_letter_code
_entity_poly.pdbx_strand_id
1 'polypeptide(L)'
;LTKANQTALEKWLGIIRDDKFDGGKLIPVYTDFMQKKILAPEKAEELEKILLLHNYEDIENMLNVASIMSYNDISTLSPFSDDETVFSGYSKHFDITEITIDDDGMLNISCSFPELIFPKSLETSITFPESNSEEYKYTDDMQIVFENDTILLKVPILSGVLYNYIKNYKDYYYFSDKDTALHKSVANYMDKKYRKKATATTCYTKKQGYFIPTLKTCKKNKADTDNIFTEYKLSLRDKISFYNIDTIPTLETANKNNGFWKNYVCMQLRF
;
A
#
# COMPACT_ATOMS: atom_id res chain seq x y z
N LEU A 1 0.77 -11.14 -15.94
CA LEU A 1 1.79 -11.80 -16.78
C LEU A 1 1.65 -13.31 -16.62
N THR A 2 1.31 -14.03 -17.70
CA THR A 2 1.18 -15.50 -17.68
C THR A 2 2.53 -16.25 -17.65
N LYS A 3 3.62 -15.58 -18.03
CA LYS A 3 5.02 -16.01 -17.89
C LYS A 3 5.90 -14.80 -17.63
N ALA A 4 6.67 -14.84 -16.57
CA ALA A 4 7.64 -13.80 -16.21
C ALA A 4 9.02 -14.21 -16.77
N ASN A 5 9.23 -14.07 -18.08
CA ASN A 5 10.53 -14.14 -18.71
C ASN A 5 10.97 -12.72 -19.18
N GLN A 6 12.25 -12.54 -19.46
CA GLN A 6 12.82 -11.24 -19.86
C GLN A 6 12.06 -10.62 -21.03
N THR A 7 11.81 -11.37 -22.09
CA THR A 7 11.08 -10.88 -23.29
C THR A 7 9.66 -10.40 -22.97
N ALA A 8 8.95 -11.06 -22.05
CA ALA A 8 7.60 -10.62 -21.65
C ALA A 8 7.64 -9.33 -20.82
N LEU A 9 8.66 -9.17 -19.99
CA LEU A 9 8.88 -7.96 -19.19
C LEU A 9 9.31 -6.79 -20.08
N GLU A 10 10.21 -7.01 -21.02
CA GLU A 10 10.64 -6.02 -22.02
C GLU A 10 9.44 -5.51 -22.83
N LYS A 11 8.62 -6.44 -23.34
CA LYS A 11 7.40 -6.09 -24.07
C LYS A 11 6.43 -5.27 -23.22
N TRP A 12 6.28 -5.61 -21.95
CA TRP A 12 5.42 -4.89 -21.01
C TRP A 12 5.96 -3.47 -20.76
N LEU A 13 7.28 -3.31 -20.67
CA LEU A 13 7.96 -2.01 -20.54
C LEU A 13 7.95 -1.18 -21.85
N GLY A 14 7.58 -1.79 -22.98
CA GLY A 14 7.64 -1.14 -24.30
C GLY A 14 9.04 -1.11 -24.90
N ILE A 15 9.96 -1.95 -24.41
CA ILE A 15 11.32 -2.08 -24.97
C ILE A 15 11.22 -2.84 -26.30
N ILE A 16 11.74 -2.24 -27.34
CA ILE A 16 11.78 -2.81 -28.69
C ILE A 16 13.16 -3.39 -28.92
N ARG A 17 13.23 -4.66 -29.40
CA ARG A 17 14.46 -5.34 -29.77
C ARG A 17 14.62 -5.34 -31.28
N ASP A 18 15.85 -5.20 -31.73
CA ASP A 18 16.23 -5.44 -33.13
C ASP A 18 16.45 -6.93 -33.39
N ASP A 19 16.87 -7.67 -32.36
CA ASP A 19 16.99 -9.12 -32.40
C ASP A 19 15.60 -9.80 -32.51
N LYS A 20 15.48 -10.70 -33.48
CA LYS A 20 14.24 -11.46 -33.80
C LYS A 20 14.26 -12.89 -33.27
N PHE A 21 15.33 -13.30 -32.61
CA PHE A 21 15.54 -14.66 -32.14
C PHE A 21 15.17 -14.77 -30.66
N ASP A 22 14.66 -15.91 -30.26
CA ASP A 22 14.66 -16.36 -28.88
C ASP A 22 15.82 -17.32 -28.63
N GLY A 23 16.23 -17.49 -27.38
CA GLY A 23 17.39 -18.31 -27.02
C GLY A 23 17.35 -19.74 -27.60
N GLY A 24 16.16 -20.32 -27.77
CA GLY A 24 16.00 -21.63 -28.39
C GLY A 24 16.31 -21.65 -29.89
N LYS A 25 15.95 -20.58 -30.59
CA LYS A 25 16.22 -20.42 -32.02
C LYS A 25 17.68 -20.10 -32.31
N LEU A 26 18.45 -19.60 -31.35
CA LEU A 26 19.86 -19.33 -31.50
C LEU A 26 20.73 -20.61 -31.45
N ILE A 27 20.25 -21.71 -30.89
CA ILE A 27 21.05 -22.96 -30.85
C ILE A 27 21.45 -23.45 -32.27
N PRO A 28 20.52 -23.50 -33.25
CA PRO A 28 20.92 -23.83 -34.63
C PRO A 28 21.86 -22.77 -35.24
N VAL A 29 21.65 -21.48 -34.97
CA VAL A 29 22.53 -20.42 -35.47
C VAL A 29 23.95 -20.56 -34.93
N TYR A 30 24.08 -20.84 -33.65
CA TYR A 30 25.39 -21.11 -33.03
C TYR A 30 26.05 -22.36 -33.61
N THR A 31 25.30 -23.42 -33.83
CA THR A 31 25.86 -24.65 -34.44
C THR A 31 26.39 -24.39 -35.87
N ASP A 32 25.60 -23.63 -36.66
CA ASP A 32 25.98 -23.24 -38.02
C ASP A 32 27.19 -22.30 -38.02
N PHE A 33 27.26 -21.37 -37.08
CA PHE A 33 28.44 -20.52 -36.87
C PHE A 33 29.69 -21.33 -36.61
N MET A 34 29.65 -22.28 -35.69
CA MET A 34 30.79 -23.12 -35.36
C MET A 34 31.29 -23.93 -36.55
N GLN A 35 30.41 -24.45 -37.39
CA GLN A 35 30.77 -25.17 -38.60
C GLN A 35 31.40 -24.23 -39.65
N LYS A 36 30.76 -23.07 -39.90
CA LYS A 36 31.20 -22.10 -40.91
C LYS A 36 32.49 -21.36 -40.52
N LYS A 37 32.74 -21.19 -39.24
CA LYS A 37 34.00 -20.57 -38.76
C LYS A 37 35.26 -21.26 -39.32
N ILE A 38 35.15 -22.56 -39.59
CA ILE A 38 36.26 -23.34 -40.16
C ILE A 38 36.16 -23.41 -41.67
N LEU A 39 34.98 -23.62 -42.23
CA LEU A 39 34.74 -23.95 -43.64
C LEU A 39 34.47 -22.73 -44.54
N ALA A 40 33.91 -21.65 -44.00
CA ALA A 40 33.49 -20.46 -44.77
C ALA A 40 33.49 -19.24 -43.86
N PRO A 41 34.64 -18.65 -43.50
CA PRO A 41 34.77 -17.59 -42.51
C PRO A 41 33.93 -16.37 -42.79
N GLU A 42 33.78 -15.96 -44.08
CA GLU A 42 32.95 -14.81 -44.46
C GLU A 42 31.46 -15.00 -44.08
N LYS A 43 30.94 -16.21 -44.21
CA LYS A 43 29.54 -16.52 -43.83
C LYS A 43 29.38 -16.67 -42.29
N ALA A 44 30.48 -17.01 -41.60
CA ALA A 44 30.48 -17.08 -40.14
C ALA A 44 30.33 -15.69 -39.51
N GLU A 45 30.87 -14.64 -40.12
CA GLU A 45 30.82 -13.26 -39.63
C GLU A 45 29.41 -12.73 -39.54
N GLU A 46 28.49 -13.09 -40.47
CA GLU A 46 27.09 -12.71 -40.43
C GLU A 46 26.35 -13.40 -39.25
N LEU A 47 26.66 -14.68 -39.00
CA LEU A 47 26.06 -15.41 -37.90
C LEU A 47 26.59 -14.92 -36.54
N GLU A 48 27.84 -14.53 -36.47
CA GLU A 48 28.46 -13.93 -35.27
C GLU A 48 27.77 -12.63 -34.91
N LYS A 49 27.45 -11.76 -35.89
CA LYS A 49 26.72 -10.53 -35.65
C LYS A 49 25.36 -10.77 -35.04
N ILE A 50 24.63 -11.81 -35.50
CA ILE A 50 23.33 -12.18 -34.94
C ILE A 50 23.47 -12.62 -33.46
N LEU A 51 24.47 -13.46 -33.17
CA LEU A 51 24.73 -13.94 -31.82
C LEU A 51 25.16 -12.82 -30.86
N LEU A 52 26.01 -11.92 -31.35
CA LEU A 52 26.44 -10.75 -30.58
C LEU A 52 25.34 -9.77 -30.32
N LEU A 53 24.47 -9.50 -31.32
CA LEU A 53 23.32 -8.62 -31.14
C LEU A 53 22.38 -9.13 -30.05
N HIS A 54 22.06 -10.42 -30.09
CA HIS A 54 21.22 -11.04 -29.06
C HIS A 54 21.79 -10.87 -27.64
N ASN A 55 23.06 -11.24 -27.48
CA ASN A 55 23.74 -11.10 -26.18
C ASN A 55 23.83 -9.65 -25.70
N TYR A 56 24.09 -8.72 -26.63
CA TYR A 56 24.15 -7.30 -26.32
C TYR A 56 22.82 -6.79 -25.80
N GLU A 57 21.71 -7.07 -26.52
CA GLU A 57 20.39 -6.63 -26.12
C GLU A 57 19.91 -7.31 -24.83
N ASP A 58 20.26 -8.57 -24.59
CA ASP A 58 19.96 -9.24 -23.34
C ASP A 58 20.60 -8.54 -22.14
N ILE A 59 21.85 -8.09 -22.29
CA ILE A 59 22.59 -7.40 -21.21
C ILE A 59 22.08 -5.96 -21.06
N GLU A 60 21.94 -5.22 -22.17
CA GLU A 60 21.51 -3.82 -22.15
C GLU A 60 20.09 -3.68 -21.55
N ASN A 61 19.16 -4.54 -21.97
CA ASN A 61 17.79 -4.50 -21.51
C ASN A 61 17.61 -5.04 -20.08
N MET A 62 18.57 -5.79 -19.55
CA MET A 62 18.50 -6.32 -18.18
C MET A 62 18.41 -5.20 -17.13
N LEU A 63 19.10 -4.09 -17.32
CA LEU A 63 19.05 -2.93 -16.42
C LEU A 63 17.66 -2.29 -16.44
N ASN A 64 17.07 -2.16 -17.62
CA ASN A 64 15.72 -1.61 -17.78
C ASN A 64 14.67 -2.53 -17.15
N VAL A 65 14.80 -3.85 -17.33
CA VAL A 65 13.93 -4.84 -16.72
C VAL A 65 14.09 -4.86 -15.19
N ALA A 66 15.31 -4.67 -14.69
CA ALA A 66 15.56 -4.61 -13.24
C ALA A 66 14.82 -3.44 -12.56
N SER A 67 14.51 -2.36 -13.29
CA SER A 67 13.74 -1.23 -12.74
C SER A 67 12.34 -1.62 -12.25
N ILE A 68 11.78 -2.74 -12.72
CA ILE A 68 10.53 -3.32 -12.21
C ILE A 68 10.60 -3.64 -10.70
N MET A 69 11.81 -3.88 -10.18
CA MET A 69 12.01 -4.13 -8.74
C MET A 69 11.58 -2.94 -7.88
N SER A 70 11.50 -1.71 -8.43
CA SER A 70 10.98 -0.54 -7.71
C SER A 70 9.56 -0.77 -7.17
N TYR A 71 8.70 -1.51 -7.88
CA TYR A 71 7.36 -1.85 -7.38
C TYR A 71 7.40 -2.84 -6.21
N ASN A 72 8.36 -3.79 -6.21
CA ASN A 72 8.53 -4.72 -5.10
C ASN A 72 9.10 -4.02 -3.86
N ASP A 73 9.98 -3.06 -4.08
CA ASP A 73 10.67 -2.35 -3.01
C ASP A 73 9.72 -1.56 -2.10
N ILE A 74 8.58 -1.11 -2.65
CA ILE A 74 7.54 -0.44 -1.88
C ILE A 74 6.94 -1.34 -0.80
N SER A 75 6.78 -2.64 -1.07
CA SER A 75 6.26 -3.60 -0.11
C SER A 75 7.13 -3.73 1.16
N THR A 76 8.39 -3.30 1.08
CA THR A 76 9.37 -3.37 2.17
C THR A 76 9.53 -2.06 2.94
N LEU A 77 8.80 -1.00 2.58
CA LEU A 77 8.86 0.29 3.27
C LEU A 77 8.61 0.14 4.77
N SER A 78 9.46 0.75 5.58
CA SER A 78 9.29 0.82 7.03
C SER A 78 9.07 2.27 7.44
N PRO A 79 8.03 2.58 8.24
CA PRO A 79 7.80 3.92 8.73
C PRO A 79 8.84 4.39 9.76
N PHE A 80 9.69 3.50 10.25
CA PHE A 80 10.58 3.70 11.39
C PHE A 80 12.06 3.58 11.05
N SER A 81 12.49 4.02 9.89
CA SER A 81 13.89 3.91 9.47
C SER A 81 14.80 5.03 9.99
N ASP A 82 14.57 5.52 11.23
CA ASP A 82 15.61 6.30 11.93
C ASP A 82 16.65 5.38 12.58
N ASP A 83 16.53 4.07 12.46
CA ASP A 83 17.44 3.09 13.05
C ASP A 83 18.40 2.58 11.98
N GLU A 84 19.65 3.02 12.04
CA GLU A 84 20.78 2.64 11.17
C GLU A 84 21.11 1.14 11.18
N THR A 85 20.31 0.31 11.86
CA THR A 85 20.62 -1.11 12.10
C THR A 85 19.85 -2.08 11.22
N VAL A 86 19.15 -1.66 10.18
CA VAL A 86 18.40 -2.60 9.33
C VAL A 86 19.23 -3.14 8.17
N PHE A 87 19.43 -4.41 8.22
CA PHE A 87 19.97 -5.32 7.20
C PHE A 87 19.26 -5.14 5.85
N SER A 88 19.69 -4.24 5.09
CA SER A 88 19.76 -4.09 3.63
C SER A 88 19.96 -2.61 3.34
N GLY A 89 21.10 -2.23 2.86
CA GLY A 89 21.67 -0.90 2.73
C GLY A 89 20.90 0.19 1.96
N TYR A 90 19.57 0.23 2.07
CA TYR A 90 18.73 1.28 1.50
C TYR A 90 17.63 1.64 2.49
N SER A 91 17.85 2.67 3.26
CA SER A 91 16.80 3.40 3.95
C SER A 91 16.03 4.19 2.87
N LYS A 92 14.90 3.66 2.43
CA LYS A 92 14.10 4.33 1.42
C LYS A 92 13.28 5.41 2.08
N HIS A 93 13.73 6.65 1.89
CA HIS A 93 12.98 7.83 2.31
C HIS A 93 11.91 8.16 1.27
N PHE A 94 10.75 8.53 1.74
CA PHE A 94 9.74 9.18 0.93
C PHE A 94 9.19 10.38 1.66
N ASP A 95 8.74 11.35 0.90
CA ASP A 95 8.09 12.53 1.43
C ASP A 95 6.65 12.60 0.95
N ILE A 96 5.75 13.00 1.85
CA ILE A 96 4.38 13.32 1.46
C ILE A 96 4.42 14.75 0.93
N THR A 97 4.13 14.88 -0.36
CA THR A 97 4.18 16.16 -1.06
C THR A 97 2.87 16.91 -0.96
N GLU A 98 1.75 16.19 -0.97
CA GLU A 98 0.43 16.78 -0.94
C GLU A 98 -0.60 15.84 -0.32
N ILE A 99 -1.59 16.41 0.37
CA ILE A 99 -2.79 15.70 0.83
C ILE A 99 -3.99 16.61 0.55
N THR A 100 -4.91 16.14 -0.30
CA THR A 100 -6.09 16.90 -0.72
C THR A 100 -7.33 16.01 -0.72
N ILE A 101 -8.50 16.62 -0.72
CA ILE A 101 -9.77 15.93 -0.96
C ILE A 101 -10.29 16.44 -2.30
N ASP A 102 -10.57 15.54 -3.23
CA ASP A 102 -11.11 15.90 -4.54
C ASP A 102 -12.64 16.12 -4.51
N ASP A 103 -13.17 16.54 -5.66
CA ASP A 103 -14.60 16.82 -5.81
C ASP A 103 -15.48 15.56 -5.67
N ASP A 104 -14.92 14.38 -5.90
CA ASP A 104 -15.57 13.07 -5.72
C ASP A 104 -15.56 12.61 -4.24
N GLY A 105 -14.94 13.38 -3.36
CA GLY A 105 -14.83 13.06 -1.93
C GLY A 105 -13.79 12.01 -1.61
N MET A 106 -12.80 11.79 -2.50
CA MET A 106 -11.66 10.91 -2.25
C MET A 106 -10.52 11.70 -1.60
N LEU A 107 -9.86 11.09 -0.62
CA LEU A 107 -8.63 11.64 -0.05
C LEU A 107 -7.45 11.23 -0.92
N ASN A 108 -6.79 12.20 -1.52
CA ASN A 108 -5.61 12.03 -2.35
C ASN A 108 -4.36 12.29 -1.51
N ILE A 109 -3.45 11.32 -1.44
CA ILE A 109 -2.17 11.42 -0.75
C ILE A 109 -1.06 11.21 -1.78
N SER A 110 -0.33 12.27 -2.11
CA SER A 110 0.81 12.24 -3.03
C SER A 110 2.10 12.05 -2.26
N CYS A 111 2.89 11.06 -2.67
CA CYS A 111 4.18 10.73 -2.07
C CYS A 111 5.27 10.75 -3.13
N SER A 112 6.42 11.35 -2.84
CA SER A 112 7.62 11.30 -3.68
C SER A 112 8.65 10.35 -3.09
N PHE A 113 9.24 9.52 -3.95
CA PHE A 113 10.24 8.50 -3.63
C PHE A 113 11.51 8.78 -4.44
N PRO A 114 12.39 9.73 -4.02
CA PRO A 114 13.51 10.18 -4.83
C PRO A 114 14.51 9.07 -5.25
N GLU A 115 14.54 7.97 -4.50
CA GLU A 115 15.43 6.83 -4.75
C GLU A 115 14.78 5.74 -5.61
N LEU A 116 13.50 5.87 -5.97
CA LEU A 116 12.76 4.91 -6.78
C LEU A 116 12.30 5.57 -8.07
N ILE A 117 12.44 4.83 -9.16
CA ILE A 117 11.86 5.22 -10.45
C ILE A 117 10.97 4.10 -10.92
N PHE A 118 9.68 4.39 -11.08
CA PHE A 118 8.72 3.46 -11.64
C PHE A 118 8.85 3.48 -13.16
N PRO A 119 9.27 2.39 -13.80
CA PRO A 119 9.60 2.40 -15.23
C PRO A 119 8.39 2.60 -16.13
N LYS A 120 7.19 2.46 -15.58
CA LYS A 120 5.93 2.64 -16.28
C LYS A 120 4.86 3.09 -15.31
N SER A 121 3.96 3.98 -15.76
CA SER A 121 2.76 4.28 -14.99
C SER A 121 1.93 3.01 -14.79
N LEU A 122 1.56 2.73 -13.55
CA LEU A 122 0.77 1.58 -13.15
C LEU A 122 -0.31 2.01 -12.18
N GLU A 123 -1.54 1.63 -12.49
CA GLU A 123 -2.67 1.79 -11.59
C GLU A 123 -3.11 0.43 -11.04
N THR A 124 -3.34 0.36 -9.75
CA THR A 124 -3.85 -0.83 -9.06
C THR A 124 -4.81 -0.41 -7.97
N SER A 125 -5.60 -1.35 -7.48
CA SER A 125 -6.52 -1.12 -6.38
C SER A 125 -6.33 -2.12 -5.26
N ILE A 126 -6.63 -1.68 -4.03
CA ILE A 126 -6.72 -2.52 -2.86
C ILE A 126 -8.19 -2.62 -2.47
N THR A 127 -8.73 -3.83 -2.60
CA THR A 127 -10.07 -4.17 -2.15
C THR A 127 -10.05 -4.44 -0.65
N PHE A 128 -10.84 -3.70 0.09
CA PHE A 128 -10.99 -3.93 1.53
C PHE A 128 -11.90 -5.14 1.78
N PRO A 129 -11.67 -5.91 2.86
CA PRO A 129 -12.56 -7.02 3.20
C PRO A 129 -13.96 -6.49 3.51
N GLU A 130 -14.99 -7.23 3.09
CA GLU A 130 -16.37 -6.88 3.38
C GLU A 130 -16.60 -6.69 4.89
N SER A 131 -17.40 -5.69 5.23
CA SER A 131 -17.83 -5.47 6.60
C SER A 131 -18.90 -6.51 6.99
N ASN A 132 -18.93 -6.87 8.29
CA ASN A 132 -19.96 -7.74 8.84
C ASN A 132 -21.18 -6.95 9.35
N SER A 133 -21.28 -5.66 9.00
CA SER A 133 -22.43 -4.82 9.36
C SER A 133 -23.63 -5.22 8.52
N GLU A 134 -24.79 -5.38 9.17
CA GLU A 134 -26.08 -5.61 8.49
C GLU A 134 -26.63 -4.33 7.87
N GLU A 135 -26.29 -3.17 8.46
CA GLU A 135 -26.81 -1.87 8.04
C GLU A 135 -26.05 -1.24 6.88
N TYR A 136 -24.73 -1.49 6.80
CA TYR A 136 -23.86 -0.90 5.78
C TYR A 136 -22.71 -1.85 5.41
N LYS A 137 -22.55 -2.10 4.12
CA LYS A 137 -21.40 -2.82 3.57
C LYS A 137 -20.43 -1.82 2.96
N TYR A 138 -19.19 -1.81 3.47
CA TYR A 138 -18.12 -1.07 2.86
C TYR A 138 -17.56 -1.87 1.67
N THR A 139 -17.65 -1.28 0.48
CA THR A 139 -17.27 -1.94 -0.79
C THR A 139 -16.30 -1.10 -1.62
N ASP A 140 -15.91 0.08 -1.12
CA ASP A 140 -15.06 0.98 -1.89
C ASP A 140 -13.61 0.51 -1.86
N ASP A 141 -12.94 0.62 -3.01
CA ASP A 141 -11.54 0.26 -3.17
C ASP A 141 -10.65 1.50 -3.05
N MET A 142 -9.47 1.32 -2.46
CA MET A 142 -8.41 2.32 -2.51
C MET A 142 -7.62 2.14 -3.81
N GLN A 143 -7.42 3.22 -4.56
CA GLN A 143 -6.61 3.21 -5.78
C GLN A 143 -5.19 3.67 -5.47
N ILE A 144 -4.22 3.04 -6.13
CA ILE A 144 -2.81 3.40 -6.05
C ILE A 144 -2.30 3.62 -7.47
N VAL A 145 -1.77 4.80 -7.74
CA VAL A 145 -1.17 5.15 -9.02
C VAL A 145 0.32 5.38 -8.82
N PHE A 146 1.12 4.64 -9.58
CA PHE A 146 2.58 4.77 -9.63
C PHE A 146 2.94 5.56 -10.88
N GLU A 147 3.72 6.62 -10.75
CA GLU A 147 4.16 7.43 -11.87
C GLU A 147 5.52 8.05 -11.59
N ASN A 148 6.51 7.77 -12.46
CA ASN A 148 7.89 8.23 -12.33
C ASN A 148 8.48 7.90 -10.94
N ASP A 149 8.67 8.90 -10.08
CA ASP A 149 9.15 8.79 -8.69
C ASP A 149 8.03 9.02 -7.67
N THR A 150 6.79 9.05 -8.11
CA THR A 150 5.64 9.38 -7.26
C THR A 150 4.64 8.23 -7.13
N ILE A 151 3.96 8.22 -5.98
CA ILE A 151 2.81 7.35 -5.73
C ILE A 151 1.67 8.24 -5.27
N LEU A 152 0.53 8.12 -5.94
CA LEU A 152 -0.72 8.72 -5.53
C LEU A 152 -1.63 7.64 -4.94
N LEU A 153 -2.01 7.80 -3.67
CA LEU A 153 -3.07 7.00 -3.04
C LEU A 153 -4.37 7.79 -3.09
N LYS A 154 -5.41 7.20 -3.67
CA LYS A 154 -6.77 7.72 -3.62
C LYS A 154 -7.57 6.87 -2.65
N VAL A 155 -7.89 7.45 -1.50
CA VAL A 155 -8.52 6.77 -0.38
C VAL A 155 -9.98 7.18 -0.29
N PRO A 156 -10.94 6.24 -0.35
CA PRO A 156 -12.34 6.57 -0.22
C PRO A 156 -12.68 7.04 1.20
N ILE A 157 -13.48 8.10 1.30
CA ILE A 157 -13.94 8.66 2.57
C ILE A 157 -15.33 8.14 2.86
N LEU A 158 -15.49 7.43 3.99
CA LEU A 158 -16.79 6.98 4.48
C LEU A 158 -17.42 8.06 5.35
N SER A 159 -18.62 8.51 5.00
CA SER A 159 -19.46 9.38 5.84
C SER A 159 -20.50 8.55 6.57
N GLY A 160 -20.57 8.68 7.90
CA GLY A 160 -21.52 7.90 8.67
C GLY A 160 -21.30 7.92 10.17
N VAL A 161 -21.97 6.98 10.87
CA VAL A 161 -21.82 6.75 12.30
C VAL A 161 -21.06 5.45 12.51
N LEU A 162 -19.88 5.54 13.12
CA LEU A 162 -19.05 4.40 13.43
C LEU A 162 -18.87 4.22 14.94
N TYR A 163 -18.43 3.01 15.31
CA TYR A 163 -18.34 2.57 16.70
C TYR A 163 -16.89 2.39 17.13
N ASN A 164 -16.51 3.01 18.24
CA ASN A 164 -15.27 2.70 18.93
C ASN A 164 -15.55 1.68 20.03
N TYR A 165 -15.14 0.42 19.82
CA TYR A 165 -15.34 -0.68 20.78
C TYR A 165 -14.24 -0.69 21.85
N ILE A 166 -14.67 -0.65 23.10
CA ILE A 166 -13.78 -0.60 24.27
C ILE A 166 -13.52 -2.03 24.76
N LYS A 167 -12.25 -2.45 24.79
CA LYS A 167 -11.86 -3.82 25.16
C LYS A 167 -12.16 -4.17 26.63
N ASN A 168 -12.02 -3.19 27.53
CA ASN A 168 -12.24 -3.39 28.97
C ASN A 168 -13.71 -3.19 29.36
N TYR A 169 -14.63 -3.90 28.68
CA TYR A 169 -16.07 -3.77 28.88
C TYR A 169 -16.53 -4.04 30.31
N LYS A 170 -15.76 -4.80 31.12
CA LYS A 170 -16.13 -5.12 32.52
C LYS A 170 -16.24 -3.90 33.41
N ASP A 171 -15.56 -2.80 33.06
CA ASP A 171 -15.59 -1.54 33.82
C ASP A 171 -16.59 -0.53 33.29
N TYR A 172 -17.47 -0.98 32.38
CA TYR A 172 -18.45 -0.11 31.74
C TYR A 172 -19.88 -0.60 31.96
N TYR A 173 -20.80 0.36 31.87
CA TYR A 173 -22.23 0.12 31.75
C TYR A 173 -22.72 0.65 30.40
N TYR A 174 -23.62 -0.09 29.76
CA TYR A 174 -24.32 0.31 28.56
C TYR A 174 -25.63 1.02 28.94
N PHE A 175 -25.90 2.15 28.32
CA PHE A 175 -27.11 2.95 28.48
C PHE A 175 -27.95 2.85 27.22
N SER A 176 -29.09 2.20 27.32
CA SER A 176 -29.95 1.91 26.17
C SER A 176 -30.68 3.16 25.61
N ASP A 177 -30.87 4.20 26.41
CA ASP A 177 -31.46 5.47 26.01
C ASP A 177 -30.52 6.34 25.15
N LYS A 178 -29.21 6.23 25.42
CA LYS A 178 -28.15 6.97 24.70
C LYS A 178 -27.40 6.12 23.70
N ASP A 179 -27.65 4.82 23.74
CA ASP A 179 -26.96 3.81 22.93
C ASP A 179 -25.43 3.98 22.95
N THR A 180 -24.87 4.03 24.16
CA THR A 180 -23.44 4.20 24.40
C THR A 180 -23.01 3.58 25.71
N ALA A 181 -21.73 3.25 25.84
CA ALA A 181 -21.14 2.76 27.08
C ALA A 181 -20.44 3.88 27.85
N LEU A 182 -20.61 3.89 29.17
CA LEU A 182 -19.95 4.82 30.08
C LEU A 182 -19.19 4.04 31.17
N HIS A 183 -18.00 4.54 31.49
CA HIS A 183 -17.20 3.96 32.57
C HIS A 183 -17.95 4.04 33.91
N LYS A 184 -17.76 3.05 34.78
CA LYS A 184 -18.45 2.92 36.09
C LYS A 184 -18.37 4.18 36.94
N SER A 185 -17.24 4.92 36.91
CA SER A 185 -17.08 6.16 37.65
C SER A 185 -18.13 7.22 37.31
N VAL A 186 -18.49 7.33 36.04
CA VAL A 186 -19.50 8.26 35.52
C VAL A 186 -20.90 7.66 35.64
N ALA A 187 -21.04 6.39 35.28
CA ALA A 187 -22.30 5.66 35.27
C ALA A 187 -23.00 5.61 36.63
N ASN A 188 -22.23 5.69 37.72
CA ASN A 188 -22.78 5.65 39.10
C ASN A 188 -23.64 6.88 39.43
N TYR A 189 -23.45 8.00 38.74
CA TYR A 189 -24.24 9.24 38.93
C TYR A 189 -25.45 9.31 38.02
N MET A 190 -25.68 8.28 37.19
CA MET A 190 -26.80 8.26 36.23
C MET A 190 -27.91 7.32 36.71
N ASP A 191 -29.11 7.49 36.15
CA ASP A 191 -30.27 6.70 36.49
C ASP A 191 -30.07 5.21 36.25
N LYS A 192 -30.29 4.42 37.29
CA LYS A 192 -30.11 2.95 37.27
C LYS A 192 -31.11 2.27 36.34
N LYS A 193 -32.23 2.89 36.00
CA LYS A 193 -33.30 2.33 35.15
C LYS A 193 -32.78 1.96 33.73
N TYR A 194 -31.90 2.77 33.19
CA TYR A 194 -31.40 2.60 31.81
C TYR A 194 -30.04 1.90 31.77
N ARG A 195 -29.45 1.57 32.92
CA ARG A 195 -28.09 1.03 33.07
C ARG A 195 -28.09 -0.48 33.03
N LYS A 196 -27.38 -1.06 32.05
CA LYS A 196 -27.08 -2.50 31.96
C LYS A 196 -25.57 -2.74 32.03
N LYS A 197 -25.14 -3.87 32.52
CA LYS A 197 -23.70 -4.26 32.42
C LYS A 197 -23.32 -4.32 30.94
N ALA A 198 -22.22 -3.67 30.57
CA ALA A 198 -21.74 -3.73 29.19
C ALA A 198 -21.19 -5.13 28.87
N THR A 199 -21.36 -5.53 27.62
CA THR A 199 -20.76 -6.73 27.02
C THR A 199 -19.75 -6.30 25.96
N ALA A 200 -18.99 -7.23 25.41
CA ALA A 200 -18.06 -6.90 24.32
C ALA A 200 -18.75 -6.23 23.12
N THR A 201 -20.01 -6.61 22.85
CA THR A 201 -20.78 -6.08 21.72
C THR A 201 -21.50 -4.77 22.02
N THR A 202 -21.73 -4.42 23.30
CA THR A 202 -22.45 -3.20 23.70
C THR A 202 -21.51 -2.15 24.34
N CYS A 203 -20.22 -2.49 24.53
CA CYS A 203 -19.24 -1.57 25.08
C CYS A 203 -18.59 -0.73 23.98
N TYR A 204 -19.30 0.29 23.53
CA TYR A 204 -18.81 1.20 22.50
C TYR A 204 -19.25 2.66 22.76
N THR A 205 -18.53 3.56 22.09
CA THR A 205 -18.96 4.94 21.87
C THR A 205 -19.22 5.15 20.39
N LYS A 206 -20.16 6.02 20.06
CA LYS A 206 -20.50 6.38 18.68
C LYS A 206 -19.83 7.69 18.27
N LYS A 207 -19.44 7.78 17.03
CA LYS A 207 -18.97 9.02 16.41
C LYS A 207 -19.60 9.13 15.03
N GLN A 208 -20.25 10.25 14.77
CA GLN A 208 -20.67 10.65 13.44
C GLN A 208 -19.56 11.52 12.84
N GLY A 209 -19.23 11.32 11.57
CA GLY A 209 -18.20 12.09 10.89
C GLY A 209 -17.74 11.45 9.59
N TYR A 210 -16.53 11.83 9.17
CA TYR A 210 -15.85 11.35 7.98
C TYR A 210 -14.68 10.46 8.39
N PHE A 211 -14.51 9.34 7.72
CA PHE A 211 -13.58 8.31 8.12
C PHE A 211 -12.79 7.77 6.94
N ILE A 212 -11.52 7.47 7.15
CA ILE A 212 -10.66 6.79 6.17
C ILE A 212 -10.39 5.35 6.62
N PRO A 213 -10.45 4.37 5.69
CA PRO A 213 -10.27 2.96 5.99
C PRO A 213 -8.81 2.61 6.29
N THR A 214 -8.58 1.58 7.10
CA THR A 214 -7.27 0.96 7.29
C THR A 214 -7.40 -0.54 7.54
N LEU A 215 -6.57 -1.33 6.86
CA LEU A 215 -6.50 -2.79 7.06
C LEU A 215 -5.69 -3.18 8.29
N LYS A 216 -4.72 -2.36 8.65
CA LYS A 216 -3.78 -2.63 9.74
C LYS A 216 -3.78 -1.45 10.69
N THR A 217 -3.86 -1.76 11.97
CA THR A 217 -3.73 -0.75 13.02
C THR A 217 -2.27 -0.34 13.15
N CYS A 218 -2.01 0.95 13.31
CA CYS A 218 -0.67 1.44 13.66
C CYS A 218 -0.20 0.72 14.92
N LYS A 219 0.81 -0.15 14.80
CA LYS A 219 1.42 -0.75 15.98
C LYS A 219 2.04 0.36 16.80
N LYS A 220 1.63 0.45 18.07
CA LYS A 220 2.18 1.40 19.02
C LYS A 220 3.67 1.11 19.20
N ASN A 221 4.52 2.07 18.91
CA ASN A 221 5.85 2.08 19.49
C ASN A 221 5.71 2.37 20.99
N LYS A 222 6.45 1.67 21.83
CA LYS A 222 6.43 1.87 23.29
C LYS A 222 6.81 3.29 23.73
N ALA A 223 7.37 4.10 22.80
CA ALA A 223 7.76 5.49 23.04
C ALA A 223 6.66 6.52 22.75
N ASP A 224 5.67 6.18 21.91
CA ASP A 224 4.58 7.10 21.53
C ASP A 224 3.34 6.85 22.41
N THR A 225 3.41 7.20 23.69
CA THR A 225 2.26 7.10 24.59
C THR A 225 1.19 8.17 24.34
N ASP A 226 1.48 9.23 23.60
CA ASP A 226 0.62 10.40 23.50
C ASP A 226 -0.20 10.53 22.20
N ASN A 227 0.08 9.72 21.17
CA ASN A 227 -0.63 9.77 19.87
C ASN A 227 -1.39 8.48 19.56
N ILE A 228 -2.36 8.11 20.40
CA ILE A 228 -3.25 6.99 20.13
C ILE A 228 -4.46 7.51 19.36
N PHE A 229 -4.42 7.35 18.01
CA PHE A 229 -5.62 7.62 17.22
C PHE A 229 -6.69 6.59 17.52
N THR A 230 -7.91 7.08 17.72
CA THR A 230 -9.06 6.23 18.00
C THR A 230 -9.48 5.49 16.74
N GLU A 231 -9.55 4.16 16.84
CA GLU A 231 -10.05 3.30 15.79
C GLU A 231 -11.57 3.13 15.90
N TYR A 232 -12.23 3.22 14.78
CA TYR A 232 -13.66 3.01 14.64
C TYR A 232 -13.93 1.82 13.73
N LYS A 233 -15.09 1.20 13.89
CA LYS A 233 -15.56 0.06 13.09
C LYS A 233 -17.03 0.19 12.79
N LEU A 234 -17.50 -0.40 11.71
CA LEU A 234 -18.92 -0.57 11.43
C LEU A 234 -19.51 -1.68 12.31
N SER A 235 -18.76 -2.77 12.54
CA SER A 235 -19.14 -3.86 13.43
C SER A 235 -17.93 -4.35 14.23
N LEU A 236 -18.15 -4.90 15.44
CA LEU A 236 -17.09 -5.43 16.29
C LEU A 236 -16.19 -6.47 15.60
N ARG A 237 -16.76 -7.27 14.70
CA ARG A 237 -16.07 -8.38 14.02
C ARG A 237 -15.37 -7.98 12.72
N ASP A 238 -15.49 -6.73 12.30
CA ASP A 238 -14.87 -6.26 11.06
C ASP A 238 -13.35 -6.36 11.15
N LYS A 239 -12.75 -6.79 10.04
CA LYS A 239 -11.29 -6.79 9.86
C LYS A 239 -10.78 -5.40 9.48
N ILE A 240 -11.63 -4.59 8.83
CA ILE A 240 -11.35 -3.20 8.50
C ILE A 240 -11.61 -2.32 9.71
N SER A 241 -10.74 -1.36 9.93
CA SER A 241 -10.91 -0.27 10.90
C SER A 241 -10.87 1.07 10.17
N PHE A 242 -11.26 2.13 10.87
CA PHE A 242 -11.35 3.47 10.30
C PHE A 242 -10.78 4.50 11.27
N TYR A 243 -10.15 5.55 10.74
CA TYR A 243 -9.78 6.73 11.49
C TYR A 243 -10.69 7.89 11.15
N ASN A 244 -11.13 8.63 12.15
CA ASN A 244 -11.92 9.85 11.92
C ASN A 244 -11.02 10.99 11.46
N ILE A 245 -11.35 11.63 10.34
CA ILE A 245 -10.52 12.68 9.72
C ILE A 245 -10.34 13.88 10.65
N ASP A 246 -11.36 14.24 11.42
CA ASP A 246 -11.29 15.39 12.35
C ASP A 246 -10.33 15.19 13.52
N THR A 247 -9.94 13.94 13.82
CA THR A 247 -9.11 13.59 14.98
C THR A 247 -7.66 13.23 14.61
N ILE A 248 -7.34 13.16 13.33
CA ILE A 248 -5.99 12.95 12.82
C ILE A 248 -5.34 14.31 12.50
N PRO A 249 -3.99 14.38 12.39
CA PRO A 249 -3.31 15.63 12.04
C PRO A 249 -3.90 16.27 10.78
N THR A 250 -4.19 17.56 10.84
CA THR A 250 -4.76 18.28 9.70
C THR A 250 -3.81 18.30 8.51
N LEU A 251 -4.38 18.46 7.31
CA LEU A 251 -3.61 18.53 6.07
C LEU A 251 -2.54 19.63 6.09
N GLU A 252 -2.82 20.77 6.75
CA GLU A 252 -1.88 21.87 6.90
C GLU A 252 -0.72 21.57 7.89
N THR A 253 -0.97 20.77 8.91
CA THR A 253 0.04 20.35 9.89
C THR A 253 0.81 19.10 9.47
N ALA A 254 0.33 18.38 8.46
CA ALA A 254 0.95 17.17 7.92
C ALA A 254 2.41 17.42 7.47
N ASN A 255 2.71 18.61 6.96
CA ASN A 255 4.05 19.00 6.52
C ASN A 255 5.08 19.17 7.67
N LYS A 256 4.63 19.29 8.93
CA LYS A 256 5.52 19.53 10.08
C LYS A 256 5.70 18.33 10.99
N ASN A 257 4.80 17.35 10.95
CA ASN A 257 4.90 16.17 11.82
C ASN A 257 4.26 14.94 11.14
N ASN A 258 4.90 14.48 10.08
CA ASN A 258 4.41 13.46 9.15
C ASN A 258 4.26 12.02 9.74
N GLY A 259 4.45 11.81 11.04
CA GLY A 259 4.46 10.49 11.63
C GLY A 259 3.18 9.69 11.37
N PHE A 260 2.00 10.27 11.55
CA PHE A 260 0.74 9.57 11.27
C PHE A 260 0.60 9.20 9.80
N TRP A 261 0.74 10.20 8.90
CA TRP A 261 0.51 10.00 7.47
C TRP A 261 1.55 9.09 6.83
N LYS A 262 2.84 9.22 7.21
CA LYS A 262 3.88 8.28 6.77
C LYS A 262 3.57 6.85 7.22
N ASN A 263 3.15 6.67 8.47
CA ASN A 263 2.72 5.36 8.97
C ASN A 263 1.49 4.83 8.23
N TYR A 264 0.50 5.67 7.98
CA TYR A 264 -0.69 5.32 7.24
C TYR A 264 -0.35 4.83 5.84
N VAL A 265 0.41 5.62 5.07
CA VAL A 265 0.89 5.26 3.72
C VAL A 265 1.65 3.94 3.72
N CYS A 266 2.64 3.79 4.61
CA CYS A 266 3.41 2.54 4.71
C CYS A 266 2.53 1.32 5.01
N MET A 267 1.49 1.47 5.81
CA MET A 267 0.59 0.36 6.13
C MET A 267 -0.29 -0.03 4.95
N GLN A 268 -0.74 0.97 4.17
CA GLN A 268 -1.56 0.70 2.99
C GLN A 268 -0.73 0.10 1.85
N LEU A 269 0.55 0.48 1.70
CA LEU A 269 1.43 -0.02 0.65
C LEU A 269 2.08 -1.39 0.96
N ARG A 270 1.90 -1.93 2.15
CA ARG A 270 2.35 -3.29 2.50
C ARG A 270 1.31 -4.32 2.06
N PHE A 271 1.52 -4.88 0.90
CA PHE A 271 0.71 -5.96 0.32
C PHE A 271 0.93 -7.30 1.02
#